data_a7e6a9e13481ce1949f48d4ed1d5ce09
#
_entry.id   a7e6a9e13481ce1949f48d4ed1d5ce09
#
_cell.length_a   1.000
_cell.length_b   1.000
_cell.length_c   1.000
_cell.angle_alpha   90.00
_cell.angle_beta   90.00
_cell.angle_gamma   90.00
#
_symmetry.space_group_name_H-M   'P 1'
#
loop_
_entity.id
_entity.type
_entity.pdbx_description
1 polymer ?
#
loop_
_entity_poly.entity_id
_entity_poly.type
_entity_poly.pdbx_seq_one_letter_code
_entity_poly.pdbx_strand_id
1 'polypeptide(L)'
;MPLVPIAARLSAVLGRSTGFIRSVFIIFYFGEVFPLITFLLALAALITGYFIYGRIVDHFFGPDDRQTPAMIHNDGVDYIPLPTWKVFLIQLLNIAGLGPIFGALGGALWGPSVYLWIVLGTIFAGGVHDYLSGMMSIREDGHSISEIVGHQMGSTMLNIMRVFSVILLILVGTVFMTGPAMLLAKLTSWEVLPWLIVVLAYYFLATMLPIDKIIARFYPIFGICLIIMAVGIAGGMLFGVGGHTMPEMVFANLYPGENQLPIWPLMFITVACGAISGFHSTQSPLMARCLKDERLGRPVFYGAMVAEGVICLIWAAAGVTFFDGTSGLQAALKAGGPGGAVYDICVGYMGTGIGAILAMLGVVACPITSGDTAFRAARLTLADWFKIDQVGLVKRLAFAVPLLGIGAVLSQMNFNIIWRYFSWTNQTLAMIVLWTGAVYLYRHCEGKAWLMACIPATFMSVVTSTYILQAKEGLELATSITYPAGIVFGAVCLALYLKATVFKKNSSSNEELEAAPVENN
;
A
#
# COMPACT_ATOMS: atom_id res chain seq x y z
N MET A 1 -34.23 18.92 25.70
CA MET A 1 -34.77 19.56 24.49
C MET A 1 -35.67 18.56 23.75
N PRO A 2 -36.87 18.90 23.32
CA PRO A 2 -37.86 17.93 22.87
C PRO A 2 -37.58 17.46 21.43
N LEU A 3 -37.58 16.15 21.23
CA LEU A 3 -37.37 15.42 19.95
C LEU A 3 -38.55 15.58 18.93
N VAL A 4 -39.62 16.21 19.31
CA VAL A 4 -40.88 16.31 18.52
C VAL A 4 -40.80 17.23 17.29
N PRO A 5 -40.02 18.33 17.23
CA PRO A 5 -39.97 19.17 16.03
C PRO A 5 -39.17 18.58 14.86
N ILE A 6 -38.35 17.59 15.12
CA ILE A 6 -37.36 17.03 14.15
C ILE A 6 -38.02 16.03 13.21
N ALA A 7 -38.91 15.17 13.73
CA ALA A 7 -39.63 14.18 12.93
C ALA A 7 -40.62 14.85 11.94
N ALA A 8 -41.21 15.97 12.31
CA ALA A 8 -42.15 16.73 11.45
C ALA A 8 -41.44 17.43 10.27
N ARG A 9 -40.21 17.92 10.45
CA ARG A 9 -39.41 18.49 9.35
C ARG A 9 -38.88 17.42 8.41
N LEU A 10 -38.49 16.25 8.93
CA LEU A 10 -38.03 15.10 8.13
C LEU A 10 -39.14 14.56 7.20
N SER A 11 -40.37 14.46 7.68
CA SER A 11 -41.50 13.98 6.85
C SER A 11 -41.86 14.94 5.71
N ALA A 12 -41.66 16.24 5.89
CA ALA A 12 -41.94 17.24 4.87
C ALA A 12 -40.90 17.28 3.73
N VAL A 13 -39.64 17.00 4.04
CA VAL A 13 -38.52 17.01 3.07
C VAL A 13 -38.40 15.67 2.31
N LEU A 14 -38.78 14.55 2.93
CA LEU A 14 -38.57 13.19 2.41
C LEU A 14 -39.77 12.57 1.68
N GLY A 15 -40.83 13.33 1.47
CA GLY A 15 -42.14 12.82 0.98
C GLY A 15 -42.17 12.18 -0.42
N ARG A 16 -41.13 12.29 -1.26
CA ARG A 16 -41.10 11.71 -2.63
C ARG A 16 -39.71 11.34 -3.16
N SER A 17 -38.68 11.09 -2.32
CA SER A 17 -37.37 10.70 -2.81
C SER A 17 -37.19 9.19 -2.85
N THR A 18 -36.46 8.68 -3.87
CA THR A 18 -36.07 7.27 -4.00
C THR A 18 -35.24 6.81 -2.81
N GLY A 19 -35.32 5.52 -2.45
CA GLY A 19 -34.65 4.95 -1.26
C GLY A 19 -33.17 5.29 -1.11
N PHE A 20 -32.45 5.46 -2.22
CA PHE A 20 -31.03 5.84 -2.23
C PHE A 20 -30.81 7.28 -1.71
N ILE A 21 -31.61 8.26 -2.18
CA ILE A 21 -31.49 9.66 -1.72
C ILE A 21 -31.88 9.76 -0.24
N ARG A 22 -32.84 8.95 0.19
CA ARG A 22 -33.26 8.86 1.58
C ARG A 22 -32.15 8.32 2.49
N SER A 23 -31.41 7.30 2.04
CA SER A 23 -30.27 6.73 2.77
C SER A 23 -29.10 7.71 2.86
N VAL A 24 -28.78 8.43 1.78
CA VAL A 24 -27.74 9.46 1.76
C VAL A 24 -28.11 10.64 2.68
N PHE A 25 -29.38 11.11 2.66
CA PHE A 25 -29.84 12.18 3.54
C PHE A 25 -29.85 11.77 5.02
N ILE A 26 -30.19 10.52 5.32
CA ILE A 26 -30.14 9.97 6.67
C ILE A 26 -28.69 9.96 7.17
N ILE A 27 -27.72 9.53 6.36
CA ILE A 27 -26.30 9.52 6.71
C ILE A 27 -25.81 10.95 6.98
N PHE A 28 -26.17 11.94 6.14
CA PHE A 28 -25.80 13.35 6.35
C PHE A 28 -26.43 13.96 7.61
N TYR A 29 -27.67 13.63 7.89
CA TYR A 29 -28.37 14.16 9.07
C TYR A 29 -27.88 13.53 10.38
N PHE A 30 -27.54 12.23 10.37
CA PHE A 30 -26.92 11.58 11.51
C PHE A 30 -25.49 12.03 11.73
N GLY A 31 -24.76 12.48 10.72
CA GLY A 31 -23.40 13.03 10.84
C GLY A 31 -23.32 14.29 11.69
N GLU A 32 -24.32 15.19 11.60
CA GLU A 32 -24.40 16.36 12.49
C GLU A 32 -24.74 16.00 13.96
N VAL A 33 -25.37 14.83 14.18
CA VAL A 33 -25.81 14.39 15.51
C VAL A 33 -24.78 13.47 16.18
N PHE A 34 -23.99 12.72 15.37
CA PHE A 34 -22.96 11.80 15.85
C PHE A 34 -21.70 11.96 15.00
N PRO A 35 -20.77 12.85 15.39
CA PRO A 35 -19.44 12.88 14.80
C PRO A 35 -18.82 11.50 14.98
N LEU A 36 -18.22 10.90 13.95
CA LEU A 36 -17.58 9.57 13.87
C LEU A 36 -18.27 8.53 12.97
N ILE A 37 -19.50 8.80 12.47
CA ILE A 37 -20.24 7.80 11.70
C ILE A 37 -19.46 7.37 10.46
N THR A 38 -18.92 8.32 9.69
CA THR A 38 -18.21 8.01 8.44
C THR A 38 -16.92 7.23 8.69
N PHE A 39 -16.20 7.54 9.76
CA PHE A 39 -15.04 6.76 10.19
C PHE A 39 -15.39 5.33 10.58
N LEU A 40 -16.43 5.17 11.42
CA LEU A 40 -16.86 3.84 11.87
C LEU A 40 -17.41 2.98 10.72
N LEU A 41 -18.13 3.60 9.78
CA LEU A 41 -18.60 2.92 8.56
C LEU A 41 -17.42 2.49 7.67
N ALA A 42 -16.41 3.35 7.51
CA ALA A 42 -15.20 3.03 6.77
C ALA A 42 -14.43 1.87 7.42
N LEU A 43 -14.28 1.90 8.75
CA LEU A 43 -13.65 0.82 9.51
C LEU A 43 -14.43 -0.50 9.38
N ALA A 44 -15.75 -0.44 9.55
CA ALA A 44 -16.63 -1.60 9.39
C ALA A 44 -16.57 -2.17 7.96
N ALA A 45 -16.48 -1.30 6.94
CA ALA A 45 -16.35 -1.70 5.54
C ALA A 45 -15.02 -2.43 5.27
N LEU A 46 -13.89 -1.96 5.82
CA LEU A 46 -12.60 -2.65 5.72
C LEU A 46 -12.66 -4.05 6.34
N ILE A 47 -13.18 -4.16 7.56
CA ILE A 47 -13.31 -5.45 8.26
C ILE A 47 -14.24 -6.40 7.48
N THR A 48 -15.40 -5.90 7.05
CA THR A 48 -16.37 -6.67 6.27
C THR A 48 -15.79 -7.09 4.92
N GLY A 49 -15.04 -6.20 4.28
CA GLY A 49 -14.33 -6.47 3.02
C GLY A 49 -13.36 -7.66 3.14
N TYR A 50 -12.61 -7.76 4.25
CA TYR A 50 -11.77 -8.94 4.52
C TYR A 50 -12.58 -10.23 4.59
N PHE A 51 -13.71 -10.21 5.31
CA PHE A 51 -14.51 -11.42 5.50
C PHE A 51 -15.33 -11.81 4.28
N ILE A 52 -15.78 -10.87 3.47
CA ILE A 52 -16.60 -11.13 2.28
C ILE A 52 -15.72 -11.21 1.03
N TYR A 53 -15.12 -10.08 0.61
CA TYR A 53 -14.41 -10.03 -0.66
C TYR A 53 -13.08 -10.80 -0.61
N GLY A 54 -12.36 -10.77 0.52
CA GLY A 54 -11.18 -11.58 0.73
C GLY A 54 -11.45 -13.09 0.63
N ARG A 55 -12.64 -13.58 1.07
CA ARG A 55 -13.06 -14.97 0.86
C ARG A 55 -13.39 -15.27 -0.60
N ILE A 56 -13.99 -14.31 -1.30
CA ILE A 56 -14.29 -14.47 -2.74
C ILE A 56 -12.99 -14.62 -3.52
N VAL A 57 -12.00 -13.75 -3.27
CA VAL A 57 -10.67 -13.81 -3.92
C VAL A 57 -9.98 -15.14 -3.64
N ASP A 58 -9.96 -15.57 -2.38
CA ASP A 58 -9.37 -16.82 -1.93
C ASP A 58 -10.05 -18.04 -2.56
N HIS A 59 -11.39 -18.04 -2.60
CA HIS A 59 -12.17 -19.11 -3.22
C HIS A 59 -11.89 -19.27 -4.73
N PHE A 60 -11.83 -18.16 -5.47
CA PHE A 60 -11.56 -18.19 -6.91
C PHE A 60 -10.10 -18.54 -7.24
N PHE A 61 -9.16 -18.19 -6.38
CA PHE A 61 -7.76 -18.61 -6.53
C PHE A 61 -7.60 -20.10 -6.26
N GLY A 62 -8.35 -20.66 -5.33
CA GLY A 62 -8.40 -22.07 -4.99
C GLY A 62 -7.10 -22.58 -4.35
N PRO A 63 -6.72 -22.11 -3.13
CA PRO A 63 -5.59 -22.66 -2.42
C PRO A 63 -5.87 -24.10 -2.00
N ASP A 64 -4.84 -24.94 -2.09
CA ASP A 64 -4.94 -26.39 -1.83
C ASP A 64 -3.93 -26.84 -0.74
N ASP A 65 -3.72 -28.15 -0.61
CA ASP A 65 -2.84 -28.79 0.37
C ASP A 65 -1.43 -29.07 -0.17
N ARG A 66 -1.03 -28.42 -1.27
CA ARG A 66 0.34 -28.55 -1.81
C ARG A 66 1.38 -28.13 -0.80
N GLN A 67 2.54 -28.76 -0.89
CA GLN A 67 3.69 -28.33 -0.10
C GLN A 67 4.16 -26.96 -0.58
N THR A 68 4.37 -26.05 0.38
CA THR A 68 4.87 -24.70 0.10
C THR A 68 6.39 -24.69 -0.08
N PRO A 69 6.95 -23.67 -0.74
CA PRO A 69 8.40 -23.51 -0.87
C PRO A 69 9.14 -23.56 0.48
N ALA A 70 8.52 -23.04 1.55
CA ALA A 70 9.05 -23.11 2.91
C ALA A 70 9.29 -24.55 3.40
N MET A 71 8.47 -25.50 2.95
CA MET A 71 8.57 -26.90 3.35
C MET A 71 9.47 -27.71 2.41
N ILE A 72 9.48 -27.37 1.11
CA ILE A 72 10.26 -28.10 0.08
C ILE A 72 11.74 -27.72 0.13
N HIS A 73 12.02 -26.40 0.22
CA HIS A 73 13.38 -25.83 0.09
C HIS A 73 13.96 -25.36 1.40
N ASN A 74 13.49 -25.89 2.54
CA ASN A 74 13.95 -25.45 3.86
C ASN A 74 15.50 -25.51 3.98
N ASP A 75 16.13 -24.33 3.91
CA ASP A 75 17.58 -24.15 4.01
C ASP A 75 18.02 -23.52 5.34
N GLY A 76 17.07 -23.14 6.18
CA GLY A 76 17.32 -22.46 7.46
C GLY A 76 17.79 -21.02 7.32
N VAL A 77 17.79 -20.43 6.12
CA VAL A 77 18.28 -19.07 5.83
C VAL A 77 17.20 -18.21 5.17
N ASP A 78 16.79 -18.57 3.95
CA ASP A 78 15.79 -17.83 3.16
C ASP A 78 14.43 -18.56 3.14
N TYR A 79 14.44 -19.89 3.26
CA TYR A 79 13.26 -20.75 3.30
C TYR A 79 13.11 -21.35 4.69
N ILE A 80 12.36 -20.69 5.55
CA ILE A 80 12.18 -21.09 6.96
C ILE A 80 10.70 -21.18 7.31
N PRO A 81 10.15 -22.38 7.60
CA PRO A 81 8.75 -22.52 7.98
C PRO A 81 8.49 -21.89 9.35
N LEU A 82 7.81 -20.74 9.38
CA LEU A 82 7.46 -20.01 10.59
C LEU A 82 5.99 -20.24 11.01
N PRO A 83 5.63 -20.02 12.30
CA PRO A 83 4.24 -19.96 12.73
C PRO A 83 3.49 -18.82 12.03
N THR A 84 2.26 -19.06 11.60
CA THR A 84 1.45 -18.12 10.80
C THR A 84 1.34 -16.72 11.41
N TRP A 85 1.14 -16.61 12.73
CA TRP A 85 1.07 -15.31 13.40
C TRP A 85 2.36 -14.49 13.28
N LYS A 86 3.53 -15.16 13.24
CA LYS A 86 4.82 -14.47 12.99
C LYS A 86 4.91 -14.03 11.55
N VAL A 87 4.53 -14.89 10.60
CA VAL A 87 4.53 -14.54 9.17
C VAL A 87 3.61 -13.34 8.92
N PHE A 88 2.41 -13.34 9.53
CA PHE A 88 1.48 -12.19 9.46
C PHE A 88 2.09 -10.90 10.02
N LEU A 89 2.67 -10.94 11.22
CA LEU A 89 3.26 -9.74 11.85
C LEU A 89 4.48 -9.23 11.06
N ILE A 90 5.31 -10.13 10.53
CA ILE A 90 6.46 -9.74 9.69
C ILE A 90 5.96 -9.15 8.37
N GLN A 91 4.95 -9.76 7.72
CA GLN A 91 4.34 -9.21 6.51
C GLN A 91 3.76 -7.82 6.79
N LEU A 92 2.94 -7.69 7.84
CA LEU A 92 2.36 -6.40 8.22
C LEU A 92 3.44 -5.35 8.47
N LEU A 93 4.50 -5.69 9.20
CA LEU A 93 5.58 -4.75 9.48
C LEU A 93 6.35 -4.35 8.22
N ASN A 94 6.60 -5.30 7.32
CA ASN A 94 7.29 -5.03 6.07
C ASN A 94 6.51 -4.07 5.16
N ILE A 95 5.18 -4.19 5.14
CA ILE A 95 4.31 -3.36 4.29
C ILE A 95 3.92 -2.04 4.97
N ALA A 96 3.55 -2.07 6.25
CA ALA A 96 3.05 -0.93 7.01
C ALA A 96 4.17 -0.02 7.56
N GLY A 97 5.11 0.38 6.70
CA GLY A 97 6.16 1.34 7.04
C GLY A 97 5.64 2.78 7.18
N LEU A 98 6.30 3.74 6.54
CA LEU A 98 5.85 5.15 6.53
C LEU A 98 4.64 5.39 5.63
N GLY A 99 4.38 4.48 4.66
CA GLY A 99 3.35 4.64 3.66
C GLY A 99 1.95 4.91 4.21
N PRO A 100 1.38 4.01 5.04
CA PRO A 100 0.05 4.17 5.61
C PRO A 100 -0.04 5.31 6.65
N ILE A 101 1.08 5.85 7.10
CA ILE A 101 1.14 6.95 8.08
C ILE A 101 1.30 8.29 7.35
N PHE A 102 2.41 8.50 6.65
CA PHE A 102 2.70 9.76 5.97
C PHE A 102 1.81 9.98 4.76
N GLY A 103 1.52 8.90 4.00
CA GLY A 103 0.57 8.94 2.89
C GLY A 103 -0.85 9.26 3.35
N ALA A 104 -1.27 8.71 4.50
CA ALA A 104 -2.56 9.03 5.11
C ALA A 104 -2.68 10.51 5.50
N LEU A 105 -1.67 11.05 6.19
CA LEU A 105 -1.64 12.48 6.57
C LEU A 105 -1.63 13.38 5.33
N GLY A 106 -0.83 13.03 4.31
CA GLY A 106 -0.83 13.75 3.03
C GLY A 106 -2.18 13.68 2.31
N GLY A 107 -2.78 12.50 2.24
CA GLY A 107 -4.11 12.28 1.64
C GLY A 107 -5.25 12.96 2.39
N ALA A 108 -5.13 13.07 3.71
CA ALA A 108 -6.10 13.74 4.57
C ALA A 108 -6.21 15.26 4.32
N LEU A 109 -5.27 15.86 3.57
CA LEU A 109 -5.40 17.24 3.10
C LEU A 109 -6.60 17.47 2.18
N TRP A 110 -7.09 16.43 1.50
CA TRP A 110 -8.37 16.50 0.76
C TRP A 110 -9.60 16.29 1.64
N GLY A 111 -9.42 16.15 2.96
CA GLY A 111 -10.47 15.90 3.93
C GLY A 111 -10.87 14.44 4.04
N PRO A 112 -11.94 14.13 4.82
CA PRO A 112 -12.40 12.74 5.04
C PRO A 112 -12.87 11.99 3.79
N SER A 113 -13.00 12.64 2.62
CA SER A 113 -13.24 11.98 1.32
C SER A 113 -12.16 10.94 0.99
N VAL A 114 -10.95 11.07 1.53
CA VAL A 114 -9.85 10.10 1.40
C VAL A 114 -10.23 8.71 1.94
N TYR A 115 -11.17 8.61 2.90
CA TYR A 115 -11.62 7.32 3.45
C TYR A 115 -12.19 6.40 2.37
N LEU A 116 -12.88 6.97 1.34
CA LEU A 116 -13.39 6.17 0.22
C LEU A 116 -12.27 5.48 -0.53
N TRP A 117 -11.19 6.20 -0.84
CA TRP A 117 -10.06 5.60 -1.53
C TRP A 117 -9.34 4.58 -0.65
N ILE A 118 -9.11 4.89 0.62
CA ILE A 118 -8.50 3.92 1.55
C ILE A 118 -9.34 2.63 1.60
N VAL A 119 -10.65 2.73 1.76
CA VAL A 119 -11.53 1.55 1.87
C VAL A 119 -11.61 0.78 0.55
N LEU A 120 -11.98 1.44 -0.55
CA LEU A 120 -12.18 0.77 -1.84
C LEU A 120 -10.85 0.30 -2.43
N GLY A 121 -9.80 1.11 -2.30
CA GLY A 121 -8.46 0.76 -2.74
C GLY A 121 -7.92 -0.45 -1.99
N THR A 122 -8.00 -0.46 -0.66
CA THR A 122 -7.55 -1.59 0.16
C THR A 122 -8.28 -2.88 -0.17
N ILE A 123 -9.62 -2.84 -0.27
CA ILE A 123 -10.42 -4.06 -0.48
C ILE A 123 -10.24 -4.59 -1.91
N PHE A 124 -10.45 -3.74 -2.93
CA PHE A 124 -10.58 -4.19 -4.32
C PHE A 124 -9.28 -4.15 -5.11
N ALA A 125 -8.30 -3.37 -4.67
CA ALA A 125 -7.01 -3.26 -5.35
C ALA A 125 -5.86 -3.80 -4.49
N GLY A 126 -5.56 -3.21 -3.33
CA GLY A 126 -4.42 -3.57 -2.49
C GLY A 126 -4.49 -5.00 -1.96
N GLY A 127 -5.63 -5.40 -1.40
CA GLY A 127 -5.82 -6.76 -0.89
C GLY A 127 -5.70 -7.82 -1.98
N VAL A 128 -6.23 -7.56 -3.18
CA VAL A 128 -6.07 -8.45 -4.34
C VAL A 128 -4.62 -8.50 -4.80
N HIS A 129 -3.96 -7.33 -4.90
CA HIS A 129 -2.56 -7.20 -5.28
C HIS A 129 -1.64 -8.00 -4.35
N ASP A 130 -1.77 -7.79 -3.04
CA ASP A 130 -0.90 -8.43 -2.05
C ASP A 130 -1.16 -9.94 -1.96
N TYR A 131 -2.43 -10.33 -2.00
CA TYR A 131 -2.81 -11.73 -2.03
C TYR A 131 -2.22 -12.45 -3.25
N LEU A 132 -2.40 -11.89 -4.45
CA LEU A 132 -1.87 -12.48 -5.67
C LEU A 132 -0.34 -12.50 -5.68
N SER A 133 0.32 -11.44 -5.20
CA SER A 133 1.79 -11.39 -5.11
C SER A 133 2.36 -12.51 -4.26
N GLY A 134 1.76 -12.77 -3.09
CA GLY A 134 2.18 -13.84 -2.20
C GLY A 134 1.83 -15.23 -2.74
N MET A 135 0.60 -15.41 -3.21
CA MET A 135 0.10 -16.72 -3.67
C MET A 135 0.75 -17.17 -4.98
N MET A 136 0.98 -16.26 -5.92
CA MET A 136 1.75 -16.59 -7.13
C MET A 136 3.17 -17.00 -6.77
N SER A 137 3.81 -16.30 -5.82
CA SER A 137 5.15 -16.67 -5.36
C SER A 137 5.18 -18.04 -4.70
N ILE A 138 4.17 -18.41 -3.89
CA ILE A 138 4.06 -19.77 -3.33
C ILE A 138 4.00 -20.81 -4.44
N ARG A 139 3.20 -20.57 -5.48
CA ARG A 139 2.99 -21.52 -6.60
C ARG A 139 4.14 -21.56 -7.60
N GLU A 140 5.01 -20.56 -7.58
CA GLU A 140 6.23 -20.46 -8.39
C GLU A 140 7.49 -20.56 -7.51
N ASP A 141 7.55 -21.54 -6.60
CA ASP A 141 8.71 -21.93 -5.78
C ASP A 141 9.38 -20.78 -4.99
N GLY A 142 8.62 -19.76 -4.62
CA GLY A 142 9.13 -18.59 -3.91
C GLY A 142 9.85 -17.59 -4.81
N HIS A 143 9.63 -17.62 -6.13
CA HIS A 143 10.22 -16.67 -7.06
C HIS A 143 9.87 -15.21 -6.71
N SER A 144 10.79 -14.30 -7.08
CA SER A 144 10.59 -12.86 -6.94
C SER A 144 9.47 -12.38 -7.85
N ILE A 145 8.83 -11.26 -7.49
CA ILE A 145 7.75 -10.70 -8.33
C ILE A 145 8.22 -10.35 -9.74
N SER A 146 9.49 -9.96 -9.92
CA SER A 146 10.04 -9.67 -11.26
C SER A 146 10.09 -10.92 -12.14
N GLU A 147 10.50 -12.06 -11.57
CA GLU A 147 10.51 -13.36 -12.28
C GLU A 147 9.11 -13.81 -12.65
N ILE A 148 8.16 -13.71 -11.70
CA ILE A 148 6.74 -14.01 -11.93
C ILE A 148 6.18 -13.16 -13.08
N VAL A 149 6.47 -11.85 -13.09
CA VAL A 149 6.09 -10.96 -14.22
C VAL A 149 6.71 -11.47 -15.53
N GLY A 150 7.97 -11.89 -15.50
CA GLY A 150 8.65 -12.45 -16.66
C GLY A 150 7.99 -13.74 -17.19
N HIS A 151 7.64 -14.66 -16.31
CA HIS A 151 6.96 -15.91 -16.65
C HIS A 151 5.56 -15.67 -17.23
N GLN A 152 4.83 -14.70 -16.69
CA GLN A 152 3.45 -14.43 -17.12
C GLN A 152 3.36 -13.51 -18.33
N MET A 153 4.24 -12.51 -18.46
CA MET A 153 4.14 -11.44 -19.47
C MET A 153 5.34 -11.36 -20.43
N GLY A 154 6.35 -12.20 -20.24
CA GLY A 154 7.52 -12.30 -21.12
C GLY A 154 8.70 -11.41 -20.75
N SER A 155 9.81 -11.58 -21.49
CA SER A 155 11.13 -10.99 -21.16
C SER A 155 11.16 -9.47 -21.17
N THR A 156 10.37 -8.82 -22.02
CA THR A 156 10.28 -7.35 -22.05
C THR A 156 9.72 -6.81 -20.74
N MET A 157 8.61 -7.39 -20.25
CA MET A 157 8.00 -6.99 -18.99
C MET A 157 8.89 -7.35 -17.78
N LEU A 158 9.62 -8.47 -17.84
CA LEU A 158 10.64 -8.81 -16.84
C LEU A 158 11.67 -7.67 -16.68
N ASN A 159 12.22 -7.16 -17.79
CA ASN A 159 13.23 -6.10 -17.73
C ASN A 159 12.63 -4.76 -17.27
N ILE A 160 11.42 -4.41 -17.73
CA ILE A 160 10.70 -3.23 -17.25
C ILE A 160 10.50 -3.33 -15.74
N MET A 161 10.01 -4.49 -15.27
CA MET A 161 9.76 -4.73 -13.85
C MET A 161 11.02 -4.64 -13.00
N ARG A 162 12.16 -5.17 -13.47
CA ARG A 162 13.45 -5.08 -12.79
C ARG A 162 13.90 -3.62 -12.63
N VAL A 163 13.81 -2.81 -13.69
CA VAL A 163 14.15 -1.37 -13.64
C VAL A 163 13.27 -0.65 -12.63
N PHE A 164 11.94 -0.80 -12.73
CA PHE A 164 11.01 -0.15 -11.82
C PHE A 164 11.19 -0.62 -10.38
N SER A 165 11.45 -1.92 -10.15
CA SER A 165 11.70 -2.46 -8.81
C SER A 165 12.96 -1.87 -8.20
N VAL A 166 14.07 -1.78 -8.93
CA VAL A 166 15.32 -1.19 -8.41
C VAL A 166 15.14 0.28 -8.08
N ILE A 167 14.52 1.06 -8.96
CA ILE A 167 14.23 2.48 -8.72
C ILE A 167 13.34 2.63 -7.48
N LEU A 168 12.23 1.88 -7.42
CA LEU A 168 11.32 1.91 -6.27
C LEU A 168 12.04 1.57 -4.97
N LEU A 169 12.82 0.49 -4.95
CA LEU A 169 13.50 0.02 -3.73
C LEU A 169 14.55 1.02 -3.22
N ILE A 170 15.23 1.73 -4.11
CA ILE A 170 16.12 2.84 -3.74
C ILE A 170 15.32 3.99 -3.12
N LEU A 171 14.20 4.38 -3.74
CA LEU A 171 13.33 5.44 -3.24
C LEU A 171 12.71 5.07 -1.88
N VAL A 172 12.24 3.82 -1.72
CA VAL A 172 11.74 3.30 -0.43
C VAL A 172 12.82 3.38 0.63
N GLY A 173 14.01 2.85 0.36
CA GLY A 173 15.13 2.90 1.31
C GLY A 173 15.50 4.33 1.70
N THR A 174 15.47 5.26 0.75
CA THR A 174 15.72 6.69 1.00
C THR A 174 14.65 7.34 1.87
N VAL A 175 13.37 7.12 1.55
CA VAL A 175 12.23 7.65 2.33
C VAL A 175 12.23 7.08 3.75
N PHE A 176 12.46 5.77 3.88
CA PHE A 176 12.46 5.04 5.16
C PHE A 176 13.73 5.28 6.00
N MET A 177 14.75 5.89 5.43
CA MET A 177 15.89 6.45 6.15
C MET A 177 15.60 7.88 6.61
N THR A 178 15.06 8.71 5.72
CA THR A 178 14.88 10.16 5.94
C THR A 178 13.73 10.45 6.92
N GLY A 179 12.60 9.76 6.80
CA GLY A 179 11.45 9.95 7.69
C GLY A 179 11.77 9.72 9.17
N PRO A 180 12.34 8.57 9.56
CA PRO A 180 12.82 8.34 10.92
C PRO A 180 13.87 9.36 11.39
N ALA A 181 14.82 9.74 10.52
CA ALA A 181 15.83 10.74 10.88
C ALA A 181 15.21 12.09 11.23
N MET A 182 14.17 12.54 10.49
CA MET A 182 13.41 13.75 10.81
C MET A 182 12.70 13.66 12.16
N LEU A 183 12.10 12.51 12.48
CA LEU A 183 11.43 12.30 13.77
C LEU A 183 12.43 12.23 14.93
N LEU A 184 13.56 11.53 14.76
CA LEU A 184 14.63 11.48 15.76
C LEU A 184 15.25 12.85 16.02
N ALA A 185 15.41 13.66 14.98
CA ALA A 185 15.86 15.05 15.12
C ALA A 185 14.91 15.87 16.02
N LYS A 186 13.60 15.73 15.84
CA LYS A 186 12.59 16.40 16.70
C LYS A 186 12.62 15.88 18.14
N LEU A 187 12.81 14.56 18.33
CA LEU A 187 12.86 13.92 19.66
C LEU A 187 14.11 14.31 20.47
N THR A 188 15.24 14.53 19.82
CA THR A 188 16.55 14.69 20.48
C THR A 188 17.11 16.09 20.42
N SER A 189 16.44 17.00 19.73
CA SER A 189 16.93 18.37 19.44
C SER A 189 18.26 18.41 18.65
N TRP A 190 18.65 17.29 18.02
CA TRP A 190 19.75 17.23 17.08
C TRP A 190 19.27 17.56 15.67
N GLU A 191 20.20 17.89 14.77
CA GLU A 191 19.89 18.05 13.35
C GLU A 191 19.60 16.71 12.66
N VAL A 192 18.97 16.77 11.49
CA VAL A 192 18.58 15.56 10.72
C VAL A 192 19.81 14.81 10.20
N LEU A 193 20.87 15.53 9.78
CA LEU A 193 22.04 14.91 9.13
C LEU A 193 22.78 13.88 10.02
N PRO A 194 23.08 14.12 11.30
CA PRO A 194 23.65 13.10 12.19
C PRO A 194 22.81 11.82 12.24
N TRP A 195 21.49 11.94 12.29
CA TRP A 195 20.60 10.78 12.31
C TRP A 195 20.56 10.02 10.98
N LEU A 196 20.63 10.73 9.85
CA LEU A 196 20.79 10.09 8.54
C LEU A 196 22.07 9.25 8.47
N ILE A 197 23.19 9.79 9.00
CA ILE A 197 24.47 9.06 9.06
C ILE A 197 24.34 7.80 9.93
N VAL A 198 23.67 7.90 11.09
CA VAL A 198 23.45 6.75 11.98
C VAL A 198 22.62 5.66 11.29
N VAL A 199 21.50 6.05 10.64
CA VAL A 199 20.65 5.08 9.93
C VAL A 199 21.37 4.47 8.73
N LEU A 200 22.14 5.26 7.98
CA LEU A 200 22.94 4.77 6.85
C LEU A 200 24.02 3.80 7.30
N ALA A 201 24.70 4.09 8.42
CA ALA A 201 25.67 3.19 9.04
C ALA A 201 25.01 1.87 9.47
N TYR A 202 23.80 1.94 10.04
CA TYR A 202 23.02 0.74 10.35
C TYR A 202 22.71 -0.08 9.08
N TYR A 203 22.25 0.55 7.99
CA TYR A 203 21.97 -0.15 6.73
C TYR A 203 23.22 -0.83 6.14
N PHE A 204 24.36 -0.14 6.22
CA PHE A 204 25.63 -0.70 5.81
C PHE A 204 26.00 -1.94 6.64
N LEU A 205 25.90 -1.87 7.96
CA LEU A 205 26.15 -3.00 8.86
C LEU A 205 25.16 -4.15 8.64
N ALA A 206 23.87 -3.82 8.50
CA ALA A 206 22.81 -4.80 8.26
C ALA A 206 23.01 -5.58 6.95
N THR A 207 23.58 -4.94 5.92
CA THR A 207 23.94 -5.61 4.66
C THR A 207 24.99 -6.71 4.86
N MET A 208 25.83 -6.63 5.89
CA MET A 208 26.86 -7.63 6.20
C MET A 208 26.34 -8.80 7.02
N LEU A 209 25.26 -8.58 7.79
CA LEU A 209 24.74 -9.56 8.75
C LEU A 209 23.70 -10.50 8.11
N PRO A 210 23.60 -11.76 8.59
CA PRO A 210 22.51 -12.67 8.19
C PRO A 210 21.15 -12.15 8.64
N ILE A 211 20.14 -12.27 7.77
CA ILE A 211 18.76 -11.77 7.96
C ILE A 211 18.07 -12.36 9.20
N ASP A 212 18.24 -13.65 9.40
CA ASP A 212 17.46 -14.51 10.29
C ASP A 212 17.61 -14.17 11.79
N LYS A 213 18.78 -13.68 12.21
CA LYS A 213 19.06 -13.40 13.63
C LYS A 213 18.41 -12.10 14.14
N ILE A 214 18.22 -11.11 13.29
CA ILE A 214 17.68 -9.78 13.65
C ILE A 214 16.19 -9.70 13.33
N ILE A 215 15.82 -10.02 12.09
CA ILE A 215 14.45 -9.88 11.58
C ILE A 215 13.48 -10.77 12.35
N ALA A 216 13.74 -12.07 12.43
CA ALA A 216 12.82 -13.01 13.05
C ALA A 216 12.60 -12.78 14.57
N ARG A 217 13.51 -12.07 15.24
CA ARG A 217 13.44 -11.85 16.70
C ARG A 217 12.82 -10.51 17.08
N PHE A 218 13.17 -9.43 16.40
CA PHE A 218 12.77 -8.07 16.76
C PHE A 218 11.54 -7.56 16.00
N TYR A 219 11.34 -7.98 14.76
CA TYR A 219 10.22 -7.51 13.94
C TYR A 219 8.83 -7.76 14.56
N PRO A 220 8.53 -8.93 15.16
CA PRO A 220 7.23 -9.12 15.78
C PRO A 220 6.96 -8.11 16.91
N ILE A 221 8.00 -7.67 17.63
CA ILE A 221 7.85 -6.68 18.71
C ILE A 221 7.46 -5.31 18.15
N PHE A 222 8.13 -4.87 17.06
CA PHE A 222 7.82 -3.61 16.41
C PHE A 222 6.42 -3.62 15.77
N GLY A 223 6.01 -4.76 15.19
CA GLY A 223 4.66 -4.94 14.67
C GLY A 223 3.59 -4.80 15.76
N ILE A 224 3.83 -5.37 16.94
CA ILE A 224 2.93 -5.21 18.09
C ILE A 224 2.90 -3.74 18.56
N CYS A 225 4.05 -3.06 18.62
CA CYS A 225 4.11 -1.63 18.97
C CYS A 225 3.31 -0.77 17.98
N LEU A 226 3.41 -1.07 16.68
CA LEU A 226 2.65 -0.39 15.63
C LEU A 226 1.13 -0.56 15.84
N ILE A 227 0.68 -1.77 16.15
CA ILE A 227 -0.73 -2.04 16.43
C ILE A 227 -1.20 -1.31 17.70
N ILE A 228 -0.41 -1.37 18.79
CA ILE A 228 -0.73 -0.67 20.04
C ILE A 228 -0.83 0.84 19.81
N MET A 229 0.08 1.40 19.04
CA MET A 229 0.06 2.81 18.68
C MET A 229 -1.22 3.17 17.89
N ALA A 230 -1.57 2.39 16.88
CA ALA A 230 -2.79 2.63 16.08
C ALA A 230 -4.06 2.53 16.95
N VAL A 231 -4.16 1.53 17.82
CA VAL A 231 -5.27 1.37 18.76
C VAL A 231 -5.32 2.51 19.77
N GLY A 232 -4.17 2.96 20.28
CA GLY A 232 -4.08 4.08 21.22
C GLY A 232 -4.55 5.40 20.60
N ILE A 233 -4.14 5.69 19.35
CA ILE A 233 -4.58 6.86 18.60
C ILE A 233 -6.08 6.79 18.33
N ALA A 234 -6.58 5.64 17.84
CA ALA A 234 -8.00 5.44 17.60
C ALA A 234 -8.81 5.63 18.89
N GLY A 235 -8.35 5.07 20.01
CA GLY A 235 -8.96 5.28 21.33
C GLY A 235 -8.98 6.74 21.72
N GLY A 236 -7.84 7.45 21.60
CA GLY A 236 -7.76 8.89 21.89
C GLY A 236 -8.77 9.72 21.09
N MET A 237 -8.92 9.43 19.79
CA MET A 237 -9.91 10.09 18.94
C MET A 237 -11.35 9.74 19.37
N LEU A 238 -11.66 8.45 19.59
CA LEU A 238 -13.01 7.99 19.93
C LEU A 238 -13.48 8.50 21.30
N PHE A 239 -12.57 8.67 22.25
CA PHE A 239 -12.88 9.21 23.58
C PHE A 239 -12.74 10.74 23.67
N GLY A 240 -12.46 11.43 22.54
CA GLY A 240 -12.38 12.88 22.49
C GLY A 240 -11.25 13.48 23.33
N VAL A 241 -10.12 12.77 23.45
CA VAL A 241 -8.95 13.28 24.18
C VAL A 241 -8.46 14.56 23.52
N GLY A 242 -8.23 15.61 24.32
CA GLY A 242 -7.84 16.94 23.82
C GLY A 242 -9.03 17.81 23.37
N GLY A 243 -10.27 17.30 23.39
CA GLY A 243 -11.46 18.07 23.00
C GLY A 243 -11.65 18.25 21.50
N HIS A 244 -10.88 17.53 20.68
CA HIS A 244 -10.98 17.57 19.23
C HIS A 244 -12.22 16.81 18.71
N THR A 245 -12.85 17.36 17.68
CA THR A 245 -14.02 16.74 17.02
C THR A 245 -13.62 16.19 15.66
N MET A 246 -13.99 14.95 15.37
CA MET A 246 -13.73 14.32 14.08
C MET A 246 -14.66 14.89 13.00
N PRO A 247 -14.12 15.43 11.89
CA PRO A 247 -14.98 15.92 10.81
C PRO A 247 -15.61 14.74 10.06
N GLU A 248 -16.90 14.88 9.73
CA GLU A 248 -17.60 13.94 8.88
C GLU A 248 -17.23 14.10 7.41
N MET A 249 -17.41 13.02 6.63
CA MET A 249 -17.11 13.02 5.21
C MET A 249 -18.09 13.92 4.43
N VAL A 250 -17.52 14.79 3.62
CA VAL A 250 -18.25 15.58 2.62
C VAL A 250 -17.69 15.29 1.22
N PHE A 251 -18.57 15.26 0.22
CA PHE A 251 -18.16 15.07 -1.19
C PHE A 251 -17.70 16.41 -1.79
N ALA A 252 -16.68 16.99 -1.18
CA ALA A 252 -16.08 18.24 -1.62
C ALA A 252 -14.55 18.13 -1.56
N ASN A 253 -13.87 18.94 -2.38
CA ASN A 253 -12.44 19.10 -2.27
C ASN A 253 -12.14 20.08 -1.11
N LEU A 254 -11.59 19.57 -0.01
CA LEU A 254 -11.22 20.37 1.16
C LEU A 254 -9.71 20.70 1.19
N TYR A 255 -8.99 20.53 0.07
CA TYR A 255 -7.58 20.85 0.01
C TYR A 255 -7.33 22.33 0.32
N PRO A 256 -6.45 22.66 1.28
CA PRO A 256 -6.30 24.04 1.75
C PRO A 256 -5.60 24.95 0.72
N GLY A 257 -6.01 26.22 0.68
CA GLY A 257 -5.42 27.27 -0.14
C GLY A 257 -6.30 27.70 -1.32
N GLU A 258 -5.94 28.83 -1.93
CA GLU A 258 -6.70 29.41 -3.06
C GLU A 258 -6.64 28.54 -4.31
N ASN A 259 -5.49 27.90 -4.58
CA ASN A 259 -5.29 26.95 -5.67
C ASN A 259 -5.41 25.51 -5.16
N GLN A 260 -6.65 25.07 -4.92
CA GLN A 260 -6.92 23.71 -4.47
C GLN A 260 -6.37 22.68 -5.45
N LEU A 261 -5.53 21.77 -4.97
CA LEU A 261 -5.09 20.64 -5.77
C LEU A 261 -6.28 19.70 -6.07
N PRO A 262 -6.44 19.23 -7.32
CA PRO A 262 -7.54 18.36 -7.67
C PRO A 262 -7.44 17.02 -6.92
N ILE A 263 -8.60 16.45 -6.58
CA ILE A 263 -8.67 15.10 -5.98
C ILE A 263 -8.07 14.07 -6.95
N TRP A 264 -8.50 14.11 -8.22
CA TRP A 264 -8.01 13.22 -9.27
C TRP A 264 -6.82 13.83 -10.01
N PRO A 265 -5.71 13.11 -10.22
CA PRO A 265 -5.34 11.81 -9.64
C PRO A 265 -4.52 11.93 -8.34
N LEU A 266 -4.32 13.18 -7.84
CA LEU A 266 -3.28 13.50 -6.85
C LEU A 266 -3.52 12.82 -5.50
N MET A 267 -4.75 12.82 -5.00
CA MET A 267 -5.10 12.14 -3.73
C MET A 267 -4.80 10.64 -3.83
N PHE A 268 -5.13 10.01 -4.94
CA PHE A 268 -4.96 8.57 -5.17
C PHE A 268 -3.49 8.16 -5.10
N ILE A 269 -2.59 8.97 -5.67
CA ILE A 269 -1.14 8.72 -5.61
C ILE A 269 -0.58 9.09 -4.22
N THR A 270 -1.05 10.16 -3.59
CA THR A 270 -0.51 10.64 -2.31
C THR A 270 -0.72 9.63 -1.18
N VAL A 271 -1.86 8.95 -1.12
CA VAL A 271 -2.14 7.90 -0.12
C VAL A 271 -1.17 6.72 -0.25
N ALA A 272 -0.68 6.45 -1.46
CA ALA A 272 0.30 5.40 -1.75
C ALA A 272 -0.03 4.06 -1.08
N CYS A 273 0.81 3.60 -0.16
CA CYS A 273 0.77 2.24 0.41
C CYS A 273 -0.57 1.89 1.07
N GLY A 274 -1.20 2.82 1.80
CA GLY A 274 -2.39 2.50 2.61
C GLY A 274 -3.64 2.11 1.84
N ALA A 275 -3.65 2.23 0.50
CA ALA A 275 -4.72 1.74 -0.37
C ALA A 275 -4.24 0.64 -1.32
N ILE A 276 -3.06 0.81 -1.91
CA ILE A 276 -2.38 -0.18 -2.77
C ILE A 276 -0.90 0.19 -2.89
N SER A 277 -0.01 -0.81 -2.93
CA SER A 277 1.43 -0.58 -2.93
C SER A 277 2.20 -1.63 -3.73
N GLY A 278 2.95 -1.22 -4.72
CA GLY A 278 3.85 -2.09 -5.47
C GLY A 278 5.04 -2.58 -4.65
N PHE A 279 5.48 -1.82 -3.64
CA PHE A 279 6.51 -2.25 -2.71
C PHE A 279 6.14 -3.56 -2.02
N HIS A 280 4.86 -3.77 -1.68
CA HIS A 280 4.36 -4.98 -1.04
C HIS A 280 4.67 -6.23 -1.87
N SER A 281 4.56 -6.15 -3.19
CA SER A 281 4.88 -7.29 -4.07
C SER A 281 6.34 -7.69 -4.05
N THR A 282 7.24 -6.81 -3.63
CA THR A 282 8.65 -7.14 -3.43
C THR A 282 8.92 -7.81 -2.08
N GLN A 283 7.99 -7.67 -1.12
CA GLN A 283 8.09 -8.24 0.23
C GLN A 283 7.32 -9.55 0.37
N SER A 284 6.19 -9.69 -0.30
CA SER A 284 5.34 -10.87 -0.24
C SER A 284 6.06 -12.18 -0.60
N PRO A 285 6.97 -12.24 -1.59
CA PRO A 285 7.77 -13.42 -1.86
C PRO A 285 8.65 -13.88 -0.70
N LEU A 286 9.16 -12.95 0.11
CA LEU A 286 9.94 -13.30 1.29
C LEU A 286 9.09 -14.05 2.32
N MET A 287 7.82 -13.66 2.46
CA MET A 287 6.87 -14.32 3.35
C MET A 287 6.28 -15.60 2.75
N ALA A 288 6.17 -15.70 1.44
CA ALA A 288 5.84 -16.93 0.73
C ALA A 288 6.84 -18.07 1.04
N ARG A 289 8.13 -17.72 1.17
CA ARG A 289 9.20 -18.64 1.58
C ARG A 289 9.16 -19.01 3.07
N CYS A 290 8.24 -18.44 3.85
CA CYS A 290 8.10 -18.71 5.28
C CYS A 290 6.75 -19.35 5.65
N LEU A 291 5.79 -19.39 4.75
CA LEU A 291 4.44 -19.88 4.99
C LEU A 291 4.38 -21.40 4.86
N LYS A 292 3.83 -22.09 5.88
CA LYS A 292 3.78 -23.56 5.93
C LYS A 292 2.65 -24.20 5.11
N ASP A 293 1.56 -23.48 4.90
CA ASP A 293 0.33 -23.97 4.27
C ASP A 293 -0.23 -22.87 3.36
N GLU A 294 -0.47 -23.18 2.10
CA GLU A 294 -0.99 -22.25 1.09
C GLU A 294 -2.35 -21.65 1.52
N ARG A 295 -3.19 -22.44 2.19
CA ARG A 295 -4.51 -22.01 2.70
C ARG A 295 -4.45 -20.87 3.72
N LEU A 296 -3.27 -20.61 4.28
CA LEU A 296 -3.02 -19.49 5.21
C LEU A 296 -2.59 -18.20 4.48
N GLY A 297 -2.55 -18.21 3.15
CA GLY A 297 -2.20 -17.04 2.33
C GLY A 297 -3.16 -15.87 2.52
N ARG A 298 -4.48 -16.13 2.61
CA ARG A 298 -5.46 -15.07 2.83
C ARG A 298 -5.24 -14.27 4.11
N PRO A 299 -5.13 -14.84 5.32
CA PRO A 299 -4.86 -14.05 6.51
C PRO A 299 -3.49 -13.35 6.46
N VAL A 300 -2.48 -13.94 5.83
CA VAL A 300 -1.13 -13.36 5.79
C VAL A 300 -1.03 -12.21 4.78
N PHE A 301 -1.46 -12.39 3.55
CA PHE A 301 -1.28 -11.38 2.49
C PHE A 301 -2.45 -10.41 2.41
N TYR A 302 -3.66 -10.91 2.15
CA TYR A 302 -4.85 -10.06 2.10
C TYR A 302 -5.16 -9.43 3.46
N GLY A 303 -5.02 -10.22 4.54
CA GLY A 303 -5.30 -9.76 5.90
C GLY A 303 -4.31 -8.68 6.38
N ALA A 304 -3.02 -8.80 6.06
CA ALA A 304 -2.04 -7.77 6.39
C ALA A 304 -2.33 -6.45 5.65
N MET A 305 -2.72 -6.52 4.35
CA MET A 305 -3.10 -5.32 3.60
C MET A 305 -4.35 -4.64 4.20
N VAL A 306 -5.35 -5.41 4.63
CA VAL A 306 -6.52 -4.82 5.31
C VAL A 306 -6.14 -4.21 6.65
N ALA A 307 -5.26 -4.86 7.42
CA ALA A 307 -4.75 -4.30 8.68
C ALA A 307 -3.98 -2.98 8.43
N GLU A 308 -3.19 -2.91 7.37
CA GLU A 308 -2.53 -1.67 6.93
C GLU A 308 -3.54 -0.60 6.53
N GLY A 309 -4.60 -0.95 5.78
CA GLY A 309 -5.69 -0.05 5.42
C GLY A 309 -6.41 0.52 6.65
N VAL A 310 -6.60 -0.28 7.70
CA VAL A 310 -7.13 0.18 8.99
C VAL A 310 -6.17 1.18 9.66
N ILE A 311 -4.87 0.90 9.67
CA ILE A 311 -3.86 1.83 10.19
C ILE A 311 -3.89 3.14 9.39
N CYS A 312 -3.95 3.07 8.07
CA CYS A 312 -4.05 4.24 7.19
C CYS A 312 -5.30 5.07 7.47
N LEU A 313 -6.46 4.43 7.64
CA LEU A 313 -7.72 5.09 7.97
C LEU A 313 -7.62 5.82 9.32
N ILE A 314 -7.02 5.19 10.34
CA ILE A 314 -6.81 5.79 11.66
C ILE A 314 -5.93 7.04 11.54
N TRP A 315 -4.82 6.98 10.81
CA TRP A 315 -3.92 8.11 10.62
C TRP A 315 -4.52 9.25 9.79
N ALA A 316 -5.30 8.93 8.76
CA ALA A 316 -6.03 9.94 7.98
C ALA A 316 -7.06 10.68 8.86
N ALA A 317 -7.80 9.94 9.68
CA ALA A 317 -8.74 10.50 10.63
C ALA A 317 -8.05 11.32 11.72
N ALA A 318 -6.97 10.79 12.30
CA ALA A 318 -6.19 11.47 13.33
C ALA A 318 -5.62 12.81 12.84
N GLY A 319 -5.14 12.88 11.60
CA GLY A 319 -4.60 14.10 11.01
C GLY A 319 -5.61 15.24 10.98
N VAL A 320 -6.81 14.99 10.45
CA VAL A 320 -7.84 16.05 10.36
C VAL A 320 -8.54 16.33 11.69
N THR A 321 -8.56 15.36 12.61
CA THR A 321 -9.16 15.51 13.93
C THR A 321 -8.25 16.31 14.87
N PHE A 322 -6.99 15.90 15.01
CA PHE A 322 -6.05 16.48 15.93
C PHE A 322 -5.66 17.93 15.60
N PHE A 323 -5.59 18.26 14.32
CA PHE A 323 -5.26 19.60 13.84
C PHE A 323 -6.49 20.44 13.44
N ASP A 324 -7.68 20.06 13.89
CA ASP A 324 -8.93 20.80 13.67
C ASP A 324 -9.21 21.11 12.18
N GLY A 325 -8.99 20.13 11.32
CA GLY A 325 -9.27 20.18 9.89
C GLY A 325 -8.04 20.24 8.99
N THR A 326 -8.29 20.36 7.68
CA THR A 326 -7.26 20.26 6.65
C THR A 326 -6.26 21.42 6.67
N SER A 327 -6.69 22.63 7.05
CA SER A 327 -5.82 23.81 7.13
C SER A 327 -4.82 23.70 8.28
N GLY A 328 -5.27 23.23 9.47
CA GLY A 328 -4.38 22.99 10.61
C GLY A 328 -3.39 21.86 10.33
N LEU A 329 -3.85 20.77 9.71
CA LEU A 329 -2.99 19.68 9.26
C LEU A 329 -1.93 20.19 8.26
N GLN A 330 -2.31 21.02 7.28
CA GLN A 330 -1.34 21.59 6.34
C GLN A 330 -0.28 22.45 7.04
N ALA A 331 -0.71 23.26 8.01
CA ALA A 331 0.21 24.10 8.79
C ALA A 331 1.21 23.24 9.58
N ALA A 332 0.75 22.16 10.24
CA ALA A 332 1.59 21.22 10.96
C ALA A 332 2.59 20.51 10.04
N LEU A 333 2.14 20.05 8.86
CA LEU A 333 3.01 19.41 7.87
C LEU A 333 4.05 20.38 7.29
N LYS A 334 3.74 21.67 7.15
CA LYS A 334 4.70 22.70 6.71
C LYS A 334 5.72 23.03 7.81
N ALA A 335 5.29 23.05 9.07
CA ALA A 335 6.14 23.44 10.20
C ALA A 335 7.11 22.34 10.63
N GLY A 336 6.65 21.10 10.76
CA GLY A 336 7.41 19.98 11.32
C GLY A 336 7.59 18.78 10.38
N GLY A 337 7.09 18.88 9.16
CA GLY A 337 7.01 17.74 8.24
C GLY A 337 6.07 16.64 8.74
N PRO A 338 5.93 15.52 7.99
CA PRO A 338 5.09 14.41 8.42
C PRO A 338 5.52 13.79 9.74
N GLY A 339 6.84 13.69 10.02
CA GLY A 339 7.37 13.16 11.28
C GLY A 339 6.97 14.02 12.48
N GLY A 340 6.98 15.36 12.32
CA GLY A 340 6.53 16.27 13.35
C GLY A 340 5.05 16.12 13.67
N ALA A 341 4.20 16.06 12.66
CA ALA A 341 2.76 15.84 12.84
C ALA A 341 2.46 14.50 13.53
N VAL A 342 3.18 13.43 13.15
CA VAL A 342 3.06 12.12 13.81
C VAL A 342 3.42 12.20 15.30
N TYR A 343 4.51 12.85 15.64
CA TYR A 343 4.91 13.04 17.04
C TYR A 343 3.82 13.76 17.84
N ASP A 344 3.33 14.89 17.30
CA ASP A 344 2.32 15.71 17.96
C ASP A 344 1.02 14.92 18.21
N ILE A 345 0.55 14.13 17.23
CA ILE A 345 -0.61 13.24 17.34
C ILE A 345 -0.39 12.16 18.42
N CYS A 346 0.76 11.46 18.38
CA CYS A 346 1.05 10.41 19.35
C CYS A 346 1.11 10.95 20.78
N VAL A 347 1.80 12.06 20.99
CA VAL A 347 1.91 12.67 22.31
C VAL A 347 0.58 13.27 22.77
N GLY A 348 -0.16 13.89 21.87
CA GLY A 348 -1.46 14.48 22.18
C GLY A 348 -2.50 13.45 22.63
N TYR A 349 -2.60 12.31 21.95
CA TYR A 349 -3.58 11.28 22.31
C TYR A 349 -3.12 10.29 23.40
N MET A 350 -1.82 10.03 23.52
CA MET A 350 -1.30 8.99 24.42
C MET A 350 -0.36 9.51 25.52
N GLY A 351 -0.12 10.84 25.53
CA GLY A 351 0.75 11.49 26.50
C GLY A 351 2.25 11.43 26.16
N THR A 352 3.03 12.28 26.81
CA THR A 352 4.47 12.48 26.53
C THR A 352 5.34 11.25 26.84
N GLY A 353 4.93 10.37 27.75
CA GLY A 353 5.66 9.15 28.07
C GLY A 353 5.41 8.03 27.05
N ILE A 354 4.22 7.43 27.10
CA ILE A 354 3.85 6.27 26.27
C ILE A 354 3.74 6.67 24.79
N GLY A 355 3.13 7.82 24.49
CA GLY A 355 2.98 8.32 23.13
C GLY A 355 4.31 8.54 22.42
N ALA A 356 5.28 9.17 23.09
CA ALA A 356 6.62 9.37 22.53
C ALA A 356 7.37 8.04 22.28
N ILE A 357 7.28 7.08 23.23
CA ILE A 357 7.91 5.76 23.08
C ILE A 357 7.29 5.00 21.91
N LEU A 358 5.96 4.98 21.78
CA LEU A 358 5.27 4.27 20.69
C LEU A 358 5.52 4.94 19.34
N ALA A 359 5.57 6.29 19.29
CA ALA A 359 5.98 7.00 18.08
C ALA A 359 7.39 6.60 17.65
N MET A 360 8.33 6.50 18.60
CA MET A 360 9.71 6.09 18.33
C MET A 360 9.79 4.62 17.85
N LEU A 361 9.10 3.70 18.50
CA LEU A 361 9.15 2.28 18.14
C LEU A 361 8.36 1.96 16.87
N GLY A 362 7.17 2.54 16.71
CA GLY A 362 6.30 2.28 15.56
C GLY A 362 6.70 3.05 14.29
N VAL A 363 7.12 4.31 14.42
CA VAL A 363 7.37 5.19 13.27
C VAL A 363 8.85 5.43 12.99
N VAL A 364 9.74 5.03 13.89
CA VAL A 364 11.19 5.08 13.67
C VAL A 364 11.74 3.68 13.40
N ALA A 365 11.55 2.75 14.34
CA ALA A 365 12.17 1.44 14.22
C ALA A 365 11.60 0.60 13.06
N CYS A 366 10.28 0.66 12.85
CA CYS A 366 9.60 -0.07 11.79
C CYS A 366 10.10 0.34 10.38
N PRO A 367 10.09 1.62 9.98
CA PRO A 367 10.60 2.01 8.67
C PRO A 367 12.11 1.78 8.50
N ILE A 368 12.91 1.96 9.54
CA ILE A 368 14.35 1.67 9.45
C ILE A 368 14.59 0.21 9.08
N THR A 369 13.86 -0.72 9.68
CA THR A 369 13.98 -2.14 9.34
C THR A 369 13.48 -2.45 7.92
N SER A 370 12.38 -1.82 7.50
CA SER A 370 11.85 -1.97 6.13
C SER A 370 12.77 -1.35 5.08
N GLY A 371 13.44 -0.25 5.41
CA GLY A 371 14.43 0.39 4.52
C GLY A 371 15.68 -0.48 4.30
N ASP A 372 16.17 -1.19 5.34
CA ASP A 372 17.22 -2.20 5.19
C ASP A 372 16.80 -3.30 4.21
N THR A 373 15.58 -3.85 4.39
CA THR A 373 15.08 -4.89 3.49
C THR A 373 14.86 -4.37 2.07
N ALA A 374 14.52 -3.10 1.87
CA ALA A 374 14.39 -2.48 0.56
C ALA A 374 15.75 -2.41 -0.18
N PHE A 375 16.80 -1.87 0.45
CA PHE A 375 18.14 -1.86 -0.17
C PHE A 375 18.68 -3.26 -0.42
N ARG A 376 18.38 -4.22 0.47
CA ARG A 376 18.74 -5.62 0.29
C ARG A 376 18.02 -6.23 -0.91
N ALA A 377 16.72 -5.99 -1.07
CA ALA A 377 15.93 -6.44 -2.21
C ALA A 377 16.44 -5.82 -3.52
N ALA A 378 16.80 -4.52 -3.53
CA ALA A 378 17.41 -3.87 -4.69
C ALA A 378 18.72 -4.53 -5.10
N ARG A 379 19.60 -4.83 -4.11
CA ARG A 379 20.87 -5.54 -4.31
C ARG A 379 20.63 -6.91 -4.92
N LEU A 380 19.69 -7.69 -4.38
CA LEU A 380 19.38 -9.03 -4.88
C LEU A 380 18.80 -8.96 -6.30
N THR A 381 17.89 -8.04 -6.59
CA THR A 381 17.34 -7.84 -7.94
C THR A 381 18.43 -7.53 -8.97
N LEU A 382 19.44 -6.71 -8.62
CA LEU A 382 20.57 -6.42 -9.50
C LEU A 382 21.49 -7.64 -9.64
N ALA A 383 21.76 -8.37 -8.56
CA ALA A 383 22.58 -9.55 -8.57
C ALA A 383 21.98 -10.66 -9.46
N ASP A 384 20.66 -10.89 -9.38
CA ASP A 384 19.93 -11.82 -10.25
C ASP A 384 19.94 -11.36 -11.71
N TRP A 385 19.81 -10.04 -11.94
CA TRP A 385 19.85 -9.50 -13.30
C TRP A 385 21.19 -9.71 -13.98
N PHE A 386 22.29 -9.49 -13.23
CA PHE A 386 23.65 -9.68 -13.75
C PHE A 386 24.20 -11.10 -13.55
N LYS A 387 23.40 -12.01 -12.96
CA LYS A 387 23.77 -13.40 -12.65
C LYS A 387 25.04 -13.51 -11.79
N ILE A 388 25.15 -12.63 -10.78
CA ILE A 388 26.28 -12.58 -9.85
C ILE A 388 25.86 -13.17 -8.51
N ASP A 389 26.52 -14.26 -8.10
CA ASP A 389 26.29 -14.86 -6.78
C ASP A 389 26.62 -13.88 -5.64
N GLN A 390 25.89 -13.97 -4.53
CA GLN A 390 26.00 -13.07 -3.39
C GLN A 390 26.64 -13.74 -2.14
N VAL A 391 27.31 -14.85 -2.32
CA VAL A 391 27.96 -15.58 -1.21
C VAL A 391 29.15 -14.78 -0.64
N GLY A 392 29.97 -14.18 -1.52
CA GLY A 392 31.14 -13.40 -1.12
C GLY A 392 30.81 -11.99 -0.61
N LEU A 393 31.43 -11.58 0.51
CA LEU A 393 31.23 -10.24 1.09
C LEU A 393 31.58 -9.11 0.10
N VAL A 394 32.68 -9.25 -0.65
CA VAL A 394 33.09 -8.25 -1.65
C VAL A 394 32.04 -8.06 -2.73
N LYS A 395 31.43 -9.14 -3.23
CA LYS A 395 30.39 -9.10 -4.23
C LYS A 395 29.11 -8.44 -3.69
N ARG A 396 28.76 -8.69 -2.42
CA ARG A 396 27.65 -7.99 -1.74
C ARG A 396 27.90 -6.49 -1.65
N LEU A 397 29.09 -6.10 -1.21
CA LEU A 397 29.46 -4.69 -1.06
C LEU A 397 29.53 -3.95 -2.40
N ALA A 398 29.96 -4.62 -3.47
CA ALA A 398 30.02 -4.04 -4.81
C ALA A 398 28.67 -3.50 -5.31
N PHE A 399 27.55 -4.11 -4.90
CA PHE A 399 26.20 -3.60 -5.18
C PHE A 399 25.65 -2.73 -4.06
N ALA A 400 25.85 -3.13 -2.80
CA ALA A 400 25.27 -2.43 -1.66
C ALA A 400 25.80 -0.99 -1.51
N VAL A 401 27.14 -0.80 -1.65
CA VAL A 401 27.74 0.52 -1.47
C VAL A 401 27.24 1.56 -2.48
N PRO A 402 27.19 1.27 -3.80
CA PRO A 402 26.58 2.20 -4.76
C PRO A 402 25.10 2.49 -4.47
N LEU A 403 24.29 1.47 -4.12
CA LEU A 403 22.89 1.65 -3.80
C LEU A 403 22.68 2.55 -2.57
N LEU A 404 23.42 2.30 -1.49
CA LEU A 404 23.40 3.13 -0.29
C LEU A 404 23.93 4.54 -0.57
N GLY A 405 24.96 4.67 -1.41
CA GLY A 405 25.47 5.96 -1.86
C GLY A 405 24.43 6.79 -2.62
N ILE A 406 23.69 6.16 -3.55
CA ILE A 406 22.57 6.80 -4.24
C ILE A 406 21.50 7.23 -3.24
N GLY A 407 21.10 6.35 -2.31
CA GLY A 407 20.15 6.69 -1.26
C GLY A 407 20.60 7.85 -0.39
N ALA A 408 21.89 7.90 -0.02
CA ALA A 408 22.47 9.00 0.74
C ALA A 408 22.45 10.33 -0.02
N VAL A 409 22.71 10.34 -1.32
CA VAL A 409 22.60 11.54 -2.16
C VAL A 409 21.14 11.99 -2.27
N LEU A 410 20.23 11.05 -2.57
CA LEU A 410 18.80 11.36 -2.67
C LEU A 410 18.24 11.90 -1.34
N SER A 411 18.70 11.41 -0.18
CA SER A 411 18.25 11.90 1.13
C SER A 411 18.55 13.38 1.41
N GLN A 412 19.44 14.00 0.63
CA GLN A 412 19.72 15.45 0.71
C GLN A 412 18.71 16.30 -0.10
N MET A 413 17.90 15.66 -0.93
CA MET A 413 16.85 16.35 -1.68
C MET A 413 15.64 16.65 -0.77
N ASN A 414 14.76 17.54 -1.24
CA ASN A 414 13.52 17.81 -0.52
C ASN A 414 12.68 16.54 -0.37
N PHE A 415 12.35 16.18 0.88
CA PHE A 415 11.60 14.97 1.21
C PHE A 415 10.30 14.83 0.42
N ASN A 416 9.54 15.92 0.22
CA ASN A 416 8.27 15.88 -0.50
C ASN A 416 8.44 15.54 -1.98
N ILE A 417 9.57 15.91 -2.60
CA ILE A 417 9.89 15.54 -3.98
C ILE A 417 10.14 14.03 -4.06
N ILE A 418 11.01 13.52 -3.18
CA ILE A 418 11.32 12.07 -3.11
C ILE A 418 10.07 11.27 -2.82
N TRP A 419 9.22 11.75 -1.88
CA TRP A 419 7.95 11.11 -1.54
C TRP A 419 7.02 10.99 -2.75
N ARG A 420 6.91 12.01 -3.60
CA ARG A 420 6.06 11.98 -4.79
C ARG A 420 6.56 10.99 -5.85
N TYR A 421 7.88 10.99 -6.11
CA TYR A 421 8.48 9.99 -7.01
C TYR A 421 8.30 8.57 -6.47
N PHE A 422 8.54 8.37 -5.17
CA PHE A 422 8.27 7.10 -4.50
C PHE A 422 6.81 6.68 -4.69
N SER A 423 5.86 7.55 -4.37
CA SER A 423 4.43 7.23 -4.44
C SER A 423 3.99 6.84 -5.85
N TRP A 424 4.43 7.59 -6.88
CA TRP A 424 4.11 7.28 -8.27
C TRP A 424 4.74 5.96 -8.74
N THR A 425 6.03 5.77 -8.51
CA THR A 425 6.75 4.55 -8.91
C THR A 425 6.14 3.33 -8.22
N ASN A 426 5.80 3.49 -6.94
CA ASN A 426 5.16 2.46 -6.13
C ASN A 426 3.82 2.00 -6.72
N GLN A 427 2.95 2.92 -7.09
CA GLN A 427 1.65 2.58 -7.66
C GLN A 427 1.73 2.10 -9.12
N THR A 428 2.72 2.58 -9.87
CA THR A 428 3.00 2.06 -11.22
C THR A 428 3.43 0.60 -11.17
N LEU A 429 4.26 0.23 -10.20
CA LEU A 429 4.66 -1.16 -10.01
C LEU A 429 3.48 -2.02 -9.58
N ALA A 430 2.61 -1.53 -8.68
CA ALA A 430 1.38 -2.22 -8.32
C ALA A 430 0.45 -2.46 -9.51
N MET A 431 0.33 -1.49 -10.41
CA MET A 431 -0.42 -1.63 -11.66
C MET A 431 0.12 -2.80 -12.51
N ILE A 432 1.44 -2.90 -12.69
CA ILE A 432 2.06 -3.99 -13.46
C ILE A 432 1.77 -5.35 -12.81
N VAL A 433 1.86 -5.43 -11.49
CA VAL A 433 1.59 -6.65 -10.73
C VAL A 433 0.13 -7.07 -10.83
N LEU A 434 -0.81 -6.12 -10.78
CA LEU A 434 -2.24 -6.42 -11.00
C LEU A 434 -2.51 -6.96 -12.41
N TRP A 435 -1.86 -6.40 -13.45
CA TRP A 435 -1.95 -6.97 -14.80
C TRP A 435 -1.38 -8.38 -14.87
N THR A 436 -0.26 -8.63 -14.20
CA THR A 436 0.34 -9.97 -14.10
C THR A 436 -0.61 -10.94 -13.41
N GLY A 437 -1.23 -10.52 -12.29
CA GLY A 437 -2.25 -11.29 -11.58
C GLY A 437 -3.48 -11.58 -12.45
N ALA A 438 -3.92 -10.61 -13.26
CA ALA A 438 -5.01 -10.83 -14.20
C ALA A 438 -4.67 -11.90 -15.26
N VAL A 439 -3.44 -11.87 -15.80
CA VAL A 439 -2.95 -12.91 -16.74
C VAL A 439 -2.86 -14.27 -16.05
N TYR A 440 -2.33 -14.30 -14.83
CA TYR A 440 -2.22 -15.53 -14.04
C TYR A 440 -3.59 -16.15 -13.77
N LEU A 441 -4.54 -15.37 -13.25
CA LEU A 441 -5.91 -15.83 -12.96
C LEU A 441 -6.64 -16.31 -14.22
N TYR A 442 -6.43 -15.65 -15.35
CA TYR A 442 -7.00 -16.10 -16.62
C TYR A 442 -6.46 -17.47 -17.07
N ARG A 443 -5.19 -17.75 -16.82
CA ARG A 443 -4.53 -19.00 -17.25
C ARG A 443 -4.77 -20.17 -16.31
N HIS A 444 -4.89 -19.91 -15.01
CA HIS A 444 -4.83 -20.95 -13.97
C HIS A 444 -6.12 -21.09 -13.16
N CYS A 445 -7.06 -20.14 -13.28
CA CYS A 445 -8.31 -20.18 -12.54
C CYS A 445 -9.51 -20.20 -13.51
N GLU A 446 -10.60 -20.81 -13.07
CA GLU A 446 -11.79 -20.94 -13.89
C GLU A 446 -12.67 -19.66 -13.89
N GLY A 447 -13.54 -19.56 -14.90
CA GLY A 447 -14.57 -18.54 -14.99
C GLY A 447 -14.03 -17.13 -15.23
N LYS A 448 -14.55 -16.17 -14.45
CA LYS A 448 -14.22 -14.73 -14.57
C LYS A 448 -13.32 -14.23 -13.43
N ALA A 449 -12.56 -15.11 -12.78
CA ALA A 449 -11.65 -14.76 -11.68
C ALA A 449 -10.68 -13.62 -12.04
N TRP A 450 -10.22 -13.58 -13.28
CA TRP A 450 -9.32 -12.54 -13.79
C TRP A 450 -9.86 -11.11 -13.66
N LEU A 451 -11.19 -10.91 -13.59
CA LEU A 451 -11.80 -9.60 -13.40
C LEU A 451 -11.39 -8.95 -12.06
N MET A 452 -11.13 -9.76 -11.03
CA MET A 452 -10.74 -9.26 -9.71
C MET A 452 -9.42 -8.48 -9.75
N ALA A 453 -8.52 -8.82 -10.65
CA ALA A 453 -7.26 -8.11 -10.86
C ALA A 453 -7.32 -7.13 -12.05
N CYS A 454 -8.05 -7.48 -13.13
CA CYS A 454 -8.15 -6.67 -14.35
C CYS A 454 -8.83 -5.32 -14.11
N ILE A 455 -9.90 -5.28 -13.31
CA ILE A 455 -10.61 -4.03 -13.00
C ILE A 455 -9.70 -3.04 -12.26
N PRO A 456 -9.10 -3.40 -11.12
CA PRO A 456 -8.18 -2.49 -10.44
C PRO A 456 -6.91 -2.21 -11.26
N ALA A 457 -6.41 -3.14 -12.08
CA ALA A 457 -5.28 -2.88 -12.99
C ALA A 457 -5.61 -1.78 -13.99
N THR A 458 -6.80 -1.82 -14.61
CA THR A 458 -7.28 -0.80 -15.53
C THR A 458 -7.40 0.56 -14.83
N PHE A 459 -8.03 0.60 -13.65
CA PHE A 459 -8.16 1.80 -12.84
C PHE A 459 -6.79 2.40 -12.51
N MET A 460 -5.85 1.60 -12.02
CA MET A 460 -4.50 2.06 -11.69
C MET A 460 -3.71 2.50 -12.91
N SER A 461 -3.97 1.93 -14.09
CA SER A 461 -3.38 2.41 -15.35
C SER A 461 -3.81 3.84 -15.66
N VAL A 462 -5.10 4.16 -15.45
CA VAL A 462 -5.61 5.54 -15.61
C VAL A 462 -5.01 6.47 -14.56
N VAL A 463 -4.98 6.07 -13.28
CA VAL A 463 -4.44 6.89 -12.18
C VAL A 463 -2.98 7.25 -12.43
N THR A 464 -2.13 6.24 -12.65
CA THR A 464 -0.67 6.42 -12.73
C THR A 464 -0.24 7.20 -13.96
N SER A 465 -0.89 6.97 -15.11
CA SER A 465 -0.62 7.72 -16.35
C SER A 465 -1.13 9.15 -16.28
N THR A 466 -2.33 9.38 -15.76
CA THR A 466 -2.84 10.75 -15.55
C THR A 466 -1.91 11.54 -14.63
N TYR A 467 -1.45 10.91 -13.54
CA TYR A 467 -0.58 11.57 -12.57
C TYR A 467 0.73 12.05 -13.18
N ILE A 468 1.46 11.18 -13.87
CA ILE A 468 2.78 11.55 -14.42
C ILE A 468 2.68 12.60 -15.53
N LEU A 469 1.55 12.65 -16.22
CA LEU A 469 1.30 13.69 -17.22
C LEU A 469 0.97 15.05 -16.57
N GLN A 470 0.32 15.05 -15.38
CA GLN A 470 -0.18 16.26 -14.72
C GLN A 470 0.76 16.81 -13.65
N ALA A 471 1.49 15.94 -12.93
CA ALA A 471 2.27 16.31 -11.76
C ALA A 471 3.49 17.16 -12.15
N LYS A 472 3.94 18.02 -11.21
CA LYS A 472 5.14 18.87 -11.36
C LYS A 472 6.42 18.06 -11.55
N GLU A 473 6.49 16.89 -10.99
CA GLU A 473 7.58 15.93 -11.16
C GLU A 473 7.51 15.14 -12.46
N GLY A 474 6.45 15.32 -13.25
CA GLY A 474 6.25 14.71 -14.56
C GLY A 474 6.27 15.74 -15.70
N LEU A 475 5.20 15.80 -16.50
CA LEU A 475 5.12 16.66 -17.69
C LEU A 475 4.37 17.97 -17.46
N GLU A 476 3.74 18.16 -16.32
CA GLU A 476 2.98 19.37 -15.91
C GLU A 476 1.93 19.84 -16.94
N LEU A 477 1.29 18.89 -17.62
CA LEU A 477 0.30 19.20 -18.66
C LEU A 477 -1.06 19.57 -18.05
N ALA A 478 -1.86 20.33 -18.80
CA ALA A 478 -3.20 20.73 -18.38
C ALA A 478 -4.15 19.54 -18.24
N THR A 479 -5.11 19.64 -17.30
CA THR A 479 -6.12 18.59 -17.02
C THR A 479 -6.95 18.20 -18.24
N SER A 480 -7.20 19.15 -19.16
CA SER A 480 -7.89 18.92 -20.43
C SER A 480 -7.16 17.91 -21.35
N ILE A 481 -5.86 17.74 -21.18
CA ILE A 481 -5.03 16.78 -21.92
C ILE A 481 -4.84 15.51 -21.09
N THR A 482 -4.49 15.66 -19.81
CA THR A 482 -4.07 14.54 -18.96
C THR A 482 -5.20 13.56 -18.65
N TYR A 483 -6.43 14.05 -18.46
CA TYR A 483 -7.57 13.18 -18.17
C TYR A 483 -7.95 12.29 -19.35
N PRO A 484 -8.18 12.82 -20.57
CA PRO A 484 -8.41 11.96 -21.72
C PRO A 484 -7.25 11.00 -22.02
N ALA A 485 -5.99 11.50 -21.93
CA ALA A 485 -4.81 10.69 -22.20
C ALA A 485 -4.70 9.51 -21.22
N GLY A 486 -4.96 9.73 -19.92
CA GLY A 486 -4.98 8.66 -18.93
C GLY A 486 -6.07 7.63 -19.20
N ILE A 487 -7.28 8.05 -19.53
CA ILE A 487 -8.39 7.14 -19.90
C ILE A 487 -8.02 6.32 -21.14
N VAL A 488 -7.45 6.95 -22.17
CA VAL A 488 -7.00 6.25 -23.38
C VAL A 488 -5.92 5.23 -23.05
N PHE A 489 -4.94 5.58 -22.21
CA PHE A 489 -3.90 4.65 -21.78
C PHE A 489 -4.48 3.42 -21.06
N GLY A 490 -5.39 3.61 -20.11
CA GLY A 490 -6.07 2.51 -19.42
C GLY A 490 -6.89 1.64 -20.37
N ALA A 491 -7.62 2.25 -21.33
CA ALA A 491 -8.36 1.54 -22.36
C ALA A 491 -7.45 0.72 -23.29
N VAL A 492 -6.29 1.26 -23.67
CA VAL A 492 -5.28 0.54 -24.47
C VAL A 492 -4.73 -0.65 -23.69
N CYS A 493 -4.36 -0.48 -22.42
CA CYS A 493 -3.91 -1.59 -21.58
C CYS A 493 -4.96 -2.71 -21.49
N LEU A 494 -6.22 -2.34 -21.26
CA LEU A 494 -7.33 -3.29 -21.22
C LEU A 494 -7.51 -4.00 -22.58
N ALA A 495 -7.50 -3.27 -23.68
CA ALA A 495 -7.63 -3.84 -25.02
C ALA A 495 -6.49 -4.82 -25.36
N LEU A 496 -5.25 -4.47 -25.01
CA LEU A 496 -4.09 -5.34 -25.18
C LEU A 496 -4.22 -6.62 -24.34
N TYR A 497 -4.65 -6.50 -23.09
CA TYR A 497 -4.91 -7.65 -22.22
C TYR A 497 -5.99 -8.57 -22.81
N LEU A 498 -7.15 -8.02 -23.20
CA LEU A 498 -8.25 -8.81 -23.78
C LEU A 498 -7.84 -9.48 -25.08
N LYS A 499 -7.08 -8.80 -25.94
CA LYS A 499 -6.53 -9.38 -27.16
C LYS A 499 -5.58 -10.54 -26.88
N ALA A 500 -4.69 -10.38 -25.89
CA ALA A 500 -3.67 -11.40 -25.58
C ALA A 500 -4.22 -12.62 -24.84
N THR A 501 -5.39 -12.49 -24.19
CA THR A 501 -5.99 -13.53 -23.37
C THR A 501 -7.32 -14.02 -23.96
N VAL A 502 -8.39 -13.28 -23.78
CA VAL A 502 -9.77 -13.69 -24.06
C VAL A 502 -10.00 -13.97 -25.55
N PHE A 503 -9.57 -13.07 -26.43
CA PHE A 503 -9.82 -13.24 -27.87
C PHE A 503 -8.92 -14.29 -28.52
N LYS A 504 -7.69 -14.48 -28.03
CA LYS A 504 -6.77 -15.50 -28.56
C LYS A 504 -7.30 -16.91 -28.29
N LYS A 505 -7.90 -17.17 -27.12
CA LYS A 505 -8.49 -18.47 -26.78
C LYS A 505 -9.72 -18.78 -27.64
N ASN A 506 -10.56 -17.79 -27.93
CA ASN A 506 -11.73 -17.97 -28.77
C ASN A 506 -11.34 -18.28 -30.23
N SER A 507 -10.23 -17.73 -30.74
CA SER A 507 -9.73 -18.04 -32.10
C SER A 507 -9.23 -19.47 -32.19
N SER A 508 -8.45 -19.95 -31.22
CA SER A 508 -7.96 -21.34 -31.23
C SER A 508 -9.07 -22.38 -31.04
N SER A 509 -10.08 -22.10 -30.23
CA SER A 509 -11.23 -22.98 -30.07
C SER A 509 -12.15 -23.03 -31.31
N ASN A 510 -12.23 -21.95 -32.08
CA ASN A 510 -12.95 -21.93 -33.35
C ASN A 510 -12.19 -22.69 -34.46
N GLU A 511 -10.86 -22.57 -34.50
CA GLU A 511 -10.02 -23.33 -35.43
C GLU A 511 -10.08 -24.84 -35.14
N GLU A 512 -10.15 -25.28 -33.89
CA GLU A 512 -10.34 -26.67 -33.50
C GLU A 512 -11.74 -27.19 -33.83
N LEU A 513 -12.79 -26.38 -33.77
CA LEU A 513 -14.16 -26.70 -34.15
C LEU A 513 -14.33 -26.80 -35.68
N GLU A 514 -13.63 -25.95 -36.45
CA GLU A 514 -13.63 -26.02 -37.92
C GLU A 514 -12.75 -27.15 -38.46
N ALA A 515 -11.75 -27.60 -37.70
CA ALA A 515 -10.86 -28.71 -38.08
C ALA A 515 -11.40 -30.10 -37.71
N ALA A 516 -12.51 -30.21 -37.00
CA ALA A 516 -13.14 -31.49 -36.70
C ALA A 516 -13.70 -32.12 -37.99
N PRO A 517 -13.30 -33.35 -38.37
CA PRO A 517 -13.79 -33.97 -39.59
C PRO A 517 -15.30 -34.16 -39.49
N VAL A 518 -16.03 -33.72 -40.53
CA VAL A 518 -17.45 -34.03 -40.71
C VAL A 518 -17.54 -35.54 -40.92
N GLU A 519 -17.90 -36.31 -39.91
CA GLU A 519 -18.29 -37.70 -40.05
C GLU A 519 -19.57 -37.74 -40.92
N ASN A 520 -19.38 -38.05 -42.22
CA ASN A 520 -20.47 -38.38 -43.11
C ASN A 520 -20.98 -39.76 -42.71
N ASN A 521 -22.16 -39.81 -42.10
CA ASN A 521 -23.00 -41.01 -42.05
C ASN A 521 -23.69 -41.26 -43.38
#